data_6b52d62a6b0853bb415e8257d4e49223
#
_entry.id   6b52d62a6b0853bb415e8257d4e49223
#
_cell.length_a   1.000
_cell.length_b   1.000
_cell.length_c   1.000
_cell.angle_alpha   90.00
_cell.angle_beta   90.00
_cell.angle_gamma   90.00
#
_symmetry.space_group_name_H-M   'P 1'
#
loop_
_entity.id
_entity.type
_entity.pdbx_description
1 polymer ?
#
loop_
_entity_poly.entity_id
_entity_poly.type
_entity_poly.pdbx_seq_one_letter_code
_entity_poly.pdbx_strand_id
1 'polypeptide(L)'
;MLNNEYCKRVYEQILARDPDQKEFHQAVYEVLEGLEPMVERRPELEKNGILERFVEPERVVTFRVPWTDDAGQVHVNRGYRVQFNSAIGPYKGGLRFHPTVNLSILKFLGFEQILKNSLTGLPIGGGKGGSDFDPKGKSDAEVMRFCQSFMSELYRHIGQFTDVPAGDIGVGAREVGYLFGQYKRLKNASEAAVLTGKGLTFGGSLTRTEATGYGLCYLTAEMLKTLKNDSFSGKTVVISGSGNVAIFACEKATELGAKVVAMSDSNGYIHDPDGIKLDIIKDIKLVKRGRIKEYAAQVPGSTYTEGFRGIWTIPCDIALPCATQNEITAAEAEEIVKGGAMAVAEGANMPSTPEALSLIHI
;
A
#
# COMPACT_ATOMS: atom_id res chain seq x y z
N MET A 1 25.56 -4.58 -1.99
CA MET A 1 26.01 -5.01 -0.64
C MET A 1 26.26 -3.77 0.18
N LEU A 2 25.82 -3.75 1.45
CA LEU A 2 26.15 -2.65 2.36
C LEU A 2 27.67 -2.53 2.51
N ASN A 3 28.18 -1.31 2.36
CA ASN A 3 29.62 -1.00 2.43
C ASN A 3 29.97 -0.40 3.80
N ASN A 4 29.05 0.34 4.42
CA ASN A 4 29.26 0.96 5.72
C ASN A 4 29.14 -0.09 6.85
N GLU A 5 30.17 -0.23 7.69
CA GLU A 5 30.24 -1.23 8.75
C GLU A 5 29.14 -1.08 9.81
N TYR A 6 28.68 0.14 10.10
CA TYR A 6 27.58 0.37 11.02
C TYR A 6 26.26 -0.13 10.44
N CYS A 7 25.94 0.22 9.19
CA CYS A 7 24.75 -0.26 8.51
C CYS A 7 24.73 -1.79 8.41
N LYS A 8 25.88 -2.38 8.07
CA LYS A 8 26.05 -3.83 7.97
C LYS A 8 25.81 -4.55 9.30
N ARG A 9 26.41 -4.05 10.39
CA ARG A 9 26.22 -4.59 11.73
C ARG A 9 24.76 -4.54 12.17
N VAL A 10 24.06 -3.42 11.94
CA VAL A 10 22.64 -3.27 12.27
C VAL A 10 21.79 -4.24 11.45
N TYR A 11 22.07 -4.40 10.17
CA TYR A 11 21.38 -5.36 9.32
C TYR A 11 21.57 -6.82 9.79
N GLU A 12 22.80 -7.21 10.10
CA GLU A 12 23.12 -8.54 10.64
C GLU A 12 22.38 -8.83 11.98
N GLN A 13 22.22 -7.81 12.82
CA GLN A 13 21.43 -7.95 14.07
C GLN A 13 19.96 -8.24 13.77
N ILE A 14 19.35 -7.59 12.76
CA ILE A 14 17.98 -7.84 12.36
C ILE A 14 17.82 -9.25 11.78
N LEU A 15 18.73 -9.70 10.93
CA LEU A 15 18.72 -11.06 10.38
C LEU A 15 18.78 -12.12 11.49
N ALA A 16 19.60 -11.90 12.51
CA ALA A 16 19.74 -12.82 13.63
C ALA A 16 18.53 -12.83 14.58
N ARG A 17 17.90 -11.65 14.76
CA ARG A 17 16.75 -11.49 15.67
C ARG A 17 15.44 -12.02 15.09
N ASP A 18 15.22 -11.81 13.80
CA ASP A 18 13.97 -12.09 13.11
C ASP A 18 14.19 -12.95 11.85
N PRO A 19 14.75 -14.17 11.94
CA PRO A 19 15.27 -14.93 10.80
C PRO A 19 14.24 -15.24 9.70
N ASP A 20 12.95 -15.28 10.06
CA ASP A 20 11.87 -15.65 9.14
C ASP A 20 11.17 -14.43 8.48
N GLN A 21 11.66 -13.20 8.73
CA GLN A 21 10.97 -11.97 8.29
C GLN A 21 11.57 -11.39 7.01
N LYS A 22 11.48 -12.12 5.91
CA LYS A 22 12.14 -11.80 4.64
C LYS A 22 11.75 -10.45 4.03
N GLU A 23 10.46 -10.10 4.03
CA GLU A 23 9.98 -8.82 3.49
C GLU A 23 10.48 -7.65 4.34
N PHE A 24 10.56 -7.84 5.65
CA PHE A 24 11.11 -6.83 6.54
C PHE A 24 12.64 -6.69 6.33
N HIS A 25 13.37 -7.80 6.15
CA HIS A 25 14.80 -7.75 5.84
C HIS A 25 15.08 -6.97 4.56
N GLN A 26 14.30 -7.22 3.50
CA GLN A 26 14.43 -6.52 2.23
C GLN A 26 14.27 -5.00 2.42
N ALA A 27 13.20 -4.57 3.08
CA ALA A 27 12.94 -3.15 3.31
C ALA A 27 14.04 -2.48 4.16
N VAL A 28 14.52 -3.17 5.21
CA VAL A 28 15.62 -2.65 6.02
C VAL A 28 16.91 -2.53 5.21
N TYR A 29 17.22 -3.53 4.38
CA TYR A 29 18.40 -3.51 3.53
C TYR A 29 18.39 -2.31 2.57
N GLU A 30 17.30 -2.13 1.82
CA GLU A 30 17.15 -1.04 0.83
C GLU A 30 17.29 0.34 1.49
N VAL A 31 16.67 0.53 2.63
CA VAL A 31 16.74 1.80 3.36
C VAL A 31 18.15 2.05 3.91
N LEU A 32 18.79 1.05 4.52
CA LEU A 32 20.14 1.20 5.06
C LEU A 32 21.17 1.49 3.95
N GLU A 33 21.04 0.84 2.79
CA GLU A 33 21.87 1.12 1.63
C GLU A 33 21.74 2.58 1.17
N GLY A 34 20.51 3.10 1.11
CA GLY A 34 20.25 4.51 0.80
C GLY A 34 20.77 5.50 1.87
N LEU A 35 20.91 5.06 3.12
CA LEU A 35 21.38 5.90 4.22
C LEU A 35 22.90 5.90 4.39
N GLU A 36 23.65 5.00 3.77
CA GLU A 36 25.11 4.93 3.92
C GLU A 36 25.82 6.28 3.76
N PRO A 37 25.55 7.09 2.70
CA PRO A 37 26.23 8.38 2.53
C PRO A 37 25.93 9.39 3.65
N MET A 38 24.77 9.28 4.30
CA MET A 38 24.43 10.11 5.44
C MET A 38 25.16 9.65 6.70
N VAL A 39 25.20 8.34 6.93
CA VAL A 39 25.86 7.73 8.09
C VAL A 39 27.37 8.04 8.07
N GLU A 40 28.03 7.99 6.94
CA GLU A 40 29.44 8.35 6.78
C GLU A 40 29.75 9.79 7.17
N ARG A 41 28.81 10.70 6.92
CA ARG A 41 28.97 12.13 7.25
C ARG A 41 28.58 12.47 8.69
N ARG A 42 27.90 11.54 9.41
CA ARG A 42 27.29 11.79 10.71
C ARG A 42 27.60 10.68 11.72
N PRO A 43 28.83 10.60 12.21
CA PRO A 43 29.26 9.55 13.14
C PRO A 43 28.48 9.54 14.47
N GLU A 44 27.82 10.64 14.82
CA GLU A 44 26.95 10.72 15.97
C GLU A 44 25.73 9.79 15.88
N LEU A 45 25.34 9.36 14.66
CA LEU A 45 24.23 8.41 14.49
C LEU A 45 24.58 7.05 15.09
N GLU A 46 25.80 6.56 14.84
CA GLU A 46 26.30 5.32 15.45
C GLU A 46 26.48 5.46 16.96
N LYS A 47 27.14 6.53 17.41
CA LYS A 47 27.37 6.79 18.83
C LYS A 47 26.07 6.77 19.66
N ASN A 48 24.96 7.21 19.08
CA ASN A 48 23.65 7.29 19.74
C ASN A 48 22.74 6.10 19.43
N GLY A 49 23.19 5.08 18.71
CA GLY A 49 22.40 3.89 18.33
C GLY A 49 21.13 4.25 17.55
N ILE A 50 21.24 5.19 16.60
CA ILE A 50 20.07 5.70 15.90
C ILE A 50 19.49 4.66 14.97
N LEU A 51 20.34 3.94 14.21
CA LEU A 51 19.83 2.94 13.26
C LEU A 51 19.24 1.73 13.99
N GLU A 52 19.80 1.29 15.10
CA GLU A 52 19.24 0.21 15.91
C GLU A 52 17.81 0.51 16.38
N ARG A 53 17.56 1.76 16.82
CA ARG A 53 16.21 2.22 17.20
C ARG A 53 15.30 2.47 16.01
N PHE A 54 15.89 2.80 14.86
CA PHE A 54 15.16 3.11 13.65
C PHE A 54 14.57 1.86 12.98
N VAL A 55 15.30 0.73 13.04
CA VAL A 55 14.87 -0.55 12.45
C VAL A 55 14.09 -1.46 13.41
N GLU A 56 13.96 -1.07 14.67
CA GLU A 56 13.19 -1.82 15.68
C GLU A 56 11.87 -1.13 16.00
N PRO A 57 10.71 -1.80 15.87
CA PRO A 57 9.44 -1.22 16.27
C PRO A 57 9.37 -0.97 17.77
N GLU A 58 8.83 0.16 18.18
CA GLU A 58 8.63 0.47 19.60
C GLU A 58 7.70 -0.54 20.29
N ARG A 59 6.72 -1.07 19.55
CA ARG A 59 5.75 -2.03 20.09
C ARG A 59 5.09 -2.87 18.99
N VAL A 60 4.92 -4.15 19.25
CA VAL A 60 4.11 -5.05 18.44
C VAL A 60 3.02 -5.66 19.32
N VAL A 61 1.78 -5.51 18.89
CA VAL A 61 0.61 -6.13 19.53
C VAL A 61 0.08 -7.22 18.61
N THR A 62 -0.01 -8.45 19.12
CA THR A 62 -0.61 -9.59 18.42
C THR A 62 -1.78 -10.09 19.25
N PHE A 63 -2.93 -10.34 18.62
CA PHE A 63 -4.14 -10.77 19.31
C PHE A 63 -4.97 -11.74 18.46
N ARG A 64 -5.80 -12.52 19.13
CA ARG A 64 -6.73 -13.46 18.52
C ARG A 64 -8.04 -12.75 18.15
N VAL A 65 -8.58 -13.06 16.97
CA VAL A 65 -9.84 -12.51 16.45
C VAL A 65 -10.81 -13.65 16.14
N PRO A 66 -11.63 -14.08 17.11
CA PRO A 66 -12.69 -15.06 16.87
C PRO A 66 -13.92 -14.37 16.26
N TRP A 67 -14.52 -15.00 15.24
CA TRP A 67 -15.77 -14.51 14.63
C TRP A 67 -16.57 -15.67 14.08
N THR A 68 -17.86 -15.45 13.84
CA THR A 68 -18.81 -16.49 13.39
C THR A 68 -19.30 -16.14 11.98
N ASP A 69 -19.28 -17.11 11.07
CA ASP A 69 -19.82 -16.94 9.72
C ASP A 69 -21.37 -17.00 9.69
N ASP A 70 -21.94 -16.86 8.50
CA ASP A 70 -23.40 -16.90 8.31
C ASP A 70 -23.99 -18.30 8.51
N ALA A 71 -23.17 -19.36 8.46
CA ALA A 71 -23.56 -20.74 8.79
C ALA A 71 -23.50 -21.06 10.30
N GLY A 72 -23.04 -20.11 11.13
CA GLY A 72 -22.85 -20.30 12.57
C GLY A 72 -21.53 -20.96 12.95
N GLN A 73 -20.61 -21.15 12.01
CA GLN A 73 -19.30 -21.73 12.29
C GLN A 73 -18.34 -20.68 12.85
N VAL A 74 -17.59 -21.04 13.89
CA VAL A 74 -16.58 -20.15 14.49
C VAL A 74 -15.27 -20.27 13.75
N HIS A 75 -14.70 -19.12 13.40
CA HIS A 75 -13.38 -18.94 12.81
C HIS A 75 -12.48 -18.15 13.75
N VAL A 76 -11.17 -18.36 13.63
CA VAL A 76 -10.18 -17.64 14.43
C VAL A 76 -9.07 -17.14 13.52
N ASN A 77 -8.95 -15.82 13.43
CA ASN A 77 -7.88 -15.15 12.72
C ASN A 77 -6.89 -14.52 13.72
N ARG A 78 -5.73 -14.11 13.22
CA ARG A 78 -4.73 -13.37 13.98
C ARG A 78 -4.76 -11.90 13.60
N GLY A 79 -4.88 -11.04 14.60
CA GLY A 79 -4.78 -9.60 14.44
C GLY A 79 -3.42 -9.07 14.90
N TYR A 80 -2.98 -7.97 14.28
CA TYR A 80 -1.71 -7.33 14.58
C TYR A 80 -1.84 -5.80 14.57
N ARG A 81 -1.03 -5.14 15.42
CA ARG A 81 -0.70 -3.73 15.29
C ARG A 81 0.78 -3.52 15.60
N VAL A 82 1.53 -3.03 14.63
CA VAL A 82 2.92 -2.60 14.74
C VAL A 82 2.91 -1.09 14.95
N GLN A 83 3.25 -0.66 16.14
CA GLN A 83 3.50 0.72 16.52
C GLN A 83 5.00 0.94 16.34
N PHE A 84 5.39 1.43 15.14
CA PHE A 84 6.77 1.33 14.73
C PHE A 84 7.63 2.44 15.33
N ASN A 85 7.23 3.70 15.15
CA ASN A 85 7.99 4.83 15.67
C ASN A 85 7.09 6.04 15.92
N SER A 86 7.20 6.65 17.09
CA SER A 86 6.42 7.80 17.53
C SER A 86 7.26 9.07 17.75
N ALA A 87 8.52 9.09 17.32
CA ALA A 87 9.46 10.18 17.59
C ALA A 87 8.96 11.55 17.11
N ILE A 88 8.18 11.61 16.04
CA ILE A 88 7.64 12.86 15.48
C ILE A 88 6.12 13.02 15.67
N GLY A 89 5.44 12.06 16.27
CA GLY A 89 4.00 12.15 16.55
C GLY A 89 3.32 10.79 16.70
N PRO A 90 1.99 10.76 16.87
CA PRO A 90 1.23 9.52 17.03
C PRO A 90 1.50 8.53 15.89
N TYR A 91 1.50 7.24 16.19
CA TYR A 91 1.62 6.21 15.17
C TYR A 91 0.51 6.36 14.14
N LYS A 92 0.83 6.25 12.86
CA LYS A 92 -0.11 6.42 11.76
C LYS A 92 0.17 5.42 10.66
N GLY A 93 -0.87 4.70 10.24
CA GLY A 93 -0.78 3.78 9.10
C GLY A 93 -1.96 2.82 9.01
N GLY A 94 -2.12 2.20 7.83
CA GLY A 94 -3.29 1.40 7.48
C GLY A 94 -3.44 0.08 8.22
N LEU A 95 -4.64 -0.50 8.11
CA LEU A 95 -4.95 -1.88 8.45
C LEU A 95 -5.15 -2.66 7.15
N ARG A 96 -4.48 -3.80 7.01
CA ARG A 96 -4.59 -4.70 5.86
C ARG A 96 -5.33 -5.98 6.26
N PHE A 97 -6.40 -6.34 5.53
CA PHE A 97 -7.06 -7.63 5.67
C PHE A 97 -6.83 -8.46 4.41
N HIS A 98 -5.92 -9.42 4.52
CA HIS A 98 -5.55 -10.29 3.41
C HIS A 98 -4.93 -11.60 3.94
N PRO A 99 -5.18 -12.77 3.30
CA PRO A 99 -4.66 -14.06 3.76
C PRO A 99 -3.13 -14.13 3.91
N THR A 100 -2.40 -13.31 3.17
CA THR A 100 -0.91 -13.27 3.24
C THR A 100 -0.38 -12.45 4.40
N VAL A 101 -1.23 -11.75 5.16
CA VAL A 101 -0.77 -10.90 6.27
C VAL A 101 -0.09 -11.74 7.34
N ASN A 102 1.13 -11.35 7.63
CA ASN A 102 1.97 -11.88 8.71
C ASN A 102 2.78 -10.74 9.34
N LEU A 103 3.54 -11.05 10.38
CA LEU A 103 4.30 -10.02 11.10
C LEU A 103 5.41 -9.40 10.24
N SER A 104 6.08 -10.16 9.37
CA SER A 104 7.11 -9.66 8.46
C SER A 104 6.57 -8.56 7.55
N ILE A 105 5.43 -8.83 6.88
CA ILE A 105 4.76 -7.86 6.01
C ILE A 105 4.35 -6.60 6.78
N LEU A 106 3.83 -6.74 8.00
CA LEU A 106 3.39 -5.59 8.77
C LEU A 106 4.55 -4.79 9.37
N LYS A 107 5.68 -5.43 9.70
CA LYS A 107 6.90 -4.73 10.10
C LYS A 107 7.49 -3.95 8.93
N PHE A 108 7.62 -4.57 7.75
CA PHE A 108 8.13 -3.84 6.57
C PHE A 108 7.25 -2.62 6.25
N LEU A 109 5.93 -2.82 6.16
CA LEU A 109 5.00 -1.73 5.87
C LEU A 109 4.99 -0.63 6.96
N GLY A 110 5.18 -1.02 8.22
CA GLY A 110 5.29 -0.07 9.33
C GLY A 110 6.60 0.72 9.30
N PHE A 111 7.68 0.07 8.90
CA PHE A 111 9.00 0.67 8.70
C PHE A 111 8.97 1.71 7.57
N GLU A 112 8.48 1.34 6.39
CA GLU A 112 8.32 2.29 5.29
C GLU A 112 7.38 3.45 5.65
N GLN A 113 6.36 3.18 6.49
CA GLN A 113 5.41 4.20 6.90
C GLN A 113 6.05 5.33 7.70
N ILE A 114 7.10 5.08 8.48
CA ILE A 114 7.81 6.16 9.19
C ILE A 114 8.51 7.11 8.21
N LEU A 115 9.14 6.57 7.18
CA LEU A 115 9.80 7.36 6.12
C LEU A 115 8.75 8.17 5.33
N LYS A 116 7.71 7.51 4.87
CA LYS A 116 6.60 8.13 4.14
C LYS A 116 5.98 9.30 4.93
N ASN A 117 5.69 9.09 6.21
CA ASN A 117 5.05 10.11 7.03
C ASN A 117 6.00 11.29 7.33
N SER A 118 7.28 11.02 7.56
CA SER A 118 8.28 12.10 7.80
C SER A 118 8.41 13.06 6.63
N LEU A 119 8.27 12.57 5.39
CA LEU A 119 8.34 13.40 4.18
C LEU A 119 7.15 14.35 4.01
N THR A 120 6.07 14.16 4.76
CA THR A 120 4.91 15.07 4.71
C THR A 120 5.15 16.38 5.48
N GLY A 121 6.15 16.44 6.35
CA GLY A 121 6.37 17.55 7.27
C GLY A 121 5.34 17.65 8.40
N LEU A 122 4.42 16.69 8.51
CA LEU A 122 3.40 16.66 9.58
C LEU A 122 3.92 15.89 10.81
N PRO A 123 3.46 16.25 12.03
CA PRO A 123 3.86 15.58 13.26
C PRO A 123 3.12 14.24 13.43
N ILE A 124 3.38 13.30 12.57
CA ILE A 124 2.80 11.95 12.57
C ILE A 124 3.90 10.90 12.47
N GLY A 125 3.87 9.95 13.37
CA GLY A 125 4.76 8.78 13.38
C GLY A 125 4.33 7.68 12.41
N GLY A 126 4.86 6.48 12.55
CA GLY A 126 4.57 5.35 11.67
C GLY A 126 4.05 4.13 12.41
N GLY A 127 3.09 3.47 11.81
CA GLY A 127 2.57 2.20 12.29
C GLY A 127 1.81 1.45 11.21
N LYS A 128 1.60 0.17 11.42
CA LYS A 128 0.84 -0.69 10.50
C LYS A 128 0.11 -1.78 11.26
N GLY A 129 -1.02 -2.23 10.74
CA GLY A 129 -1.74 -3.34 11.34
C GLY A 129 -2.50 -4.16 10.32
N GLY A 130 -3.18 -5.18 10.78
CA GLY A 130 -3.98 -6.01 9.90
C GLY A 130 -4.27 -7.39 10.45
N SER A 131 -4.78 -8.24 9.58
CA SER A 131 -5.14 -9.62 9.87
C SER A 131 -5.02 -10.50 8.62
N ASP A 132 -4.79 -11.79 8.82
CA ASP A 132 -4.88 -12.84 7.81
C ASP A 132 -6.32 -13.15 7.36
N PHE A 133 -7.29 -12.36 7.77
CA PHE A 133 -8.69 -12.43 7.33
C PHE A 133 -8.83 -12.03 5.85
N ASP A 134 -9.56 -12.83 5.08
CA ASP A 134 -9.93 -12.50 3.70
C ASP A 134 -11.38 -11.99 3.64
N PRO A 135 -11.61 -10.69 3.37
CA PRO A 135 -12.95 -10.14 3.22
C PRO A 135 -13.63 -10.49 1.89
N LYS A 136 -12.89 -11.06 0.93
CA LYS A 136 -13.43 -11.42 -0.38
C LYS A 136 -14.44 -12.56 -0.24
N GLY A 137 -15.60 -12.41 -0.87
CA GLY A 137 -16.66 -13.42 -0.85
C GLY A 137 -17.42 -13.54 0.48
N LYS A 138 -17.09 -12.70 1.46
CA LYS A 138 -17.81 -12.63 2.73
C LYS A 138 -18.98 -11.66 2.67
N SER A 139 -20.07 -12.01 3.37
CA SER A 139 -21.22 -11.11 3.51
C SER A 139 -20.86 -9.86 4.32
N ASP A 140 -21.66 -8.81 4.18
CA ASP A 140 -21.50 -7.60 4.98
C ASP A 140 -21.63 -7.89 6.49
N ALA A 141 -22.49 -8.84 6.86
CA ALA A 141 -22.67 -9.27 8.24
C ALA A 141 -21.45 -10.02 8.80
N GLU A 142 -20.84 -10.89 8.01
CA GLU A 142 -19.59 -11.58 8.37
C GLU A 142 -18.45 -10.60 8.56
N VAL A 143 -18.25 -9.68 7.60
CA VAL A 143 -17.20 -8.65 7.70
C VAL A 143 -17.44 -7.73 8.89
N MET A 144 -18.71 -7.38 9.18
CA MET A 144 -19.02 -6.58 10.36
C MET A 144 -18.68 -7.31 11.66
N ARG A 145 -19.03 -8.61 11.79
CA ARG A 145 -18.68 -9.41 12.98
C ARG A 145 -17.18 -9.52 13.18
N PHE A 146 -16.45 -9.77 12.08
CA PHE A 146 -14.99 -9.78 12.12
C PHE A 146 -14.43 -8.42 12.58
N CYS A 147 -14.83 -7.31 11.97
CA CYS A 147 -14.38 -5.97 12.35
C CYS A 147 -14.68 -5.61 13.80
N GLN A 148 -15.85 -6.02 14.30
CA GLN A 148 -16.21 -5.81 15.70
C GLN A 148 -15.33 -6.60 16.65
N SER A 149 -15.04 -7.88 16.35
CA SER A 149 -14.13 -8.71 17.13
C SER A 149 -12.69 -8.16 17.09
N PHE A 150 -12.19 -7.79 15.91
CA PHE A 150 -10.86 -7.19 15.74
C PHE A 150 -10.72 -5.89 16.55
N MET A 151 -11.72 -5.00 16.48
CA MET A 151 -11.68 -3.73 17.21
C MET A 151 -11.81 -3.92 18.72
N SER A 152 -12.48 -4.98 19.19
CA SER A 152 -12.61 -5.28 20.63
C SER A 152 -11.26 -5.54 21.31
N GLU A 153 -10.25 -5.96 20.54
CA GLU A 153 -8.87 -6.06 21.03
C GLU A 153 -8.07 -4.78 20.71
N LEU A 154 -8.18 -4.27 19.49
CA LEU A 154 -7.36 -3.15 19.04
C LEU A 154 -7.64 -1.85 19.79
N TYR A 155 -8.89 -1.57 20.21
CA TYR A 155 -9.28 -0.27 20.80
C TYR A 155 -8.47 0.13 22.03
N ARG A 156 -7.87 -0.83 22.73
CA ARG A 156 -7.02 -0.58 23.91
C ARG A 156 -5.69 0.07 23.57
N HIS A 157 -5.28 -0.01 22.32
CA HIS A 157 -3.95 0.35 21.84
C HIS A 157 -3.96 1.56 20.91
N ILE A 158 -5.14 2.05 20.51
CA ILE A 158 -5.30 3.16 19.57
C ILE A 158 -6.04 4.34 20.20
N GLY A 159 -5.90 5.49 19.57
CA GLY A 159 -6.55 6.73 20.01
C GLY A 159 -6.09 7.89 19.14
N GLN A 160 -6.88 8.95 19.08
CA GLN A 160 -6.64 10.10 18.20
C GLN A 160 -5.29 10.81 18.44
N PHE A 161 -4.68 10.65 19.62
CA PHE A 161 -3.39 11.23 20.00
C PHE A 161 -2.31 10.17 20.27
N THR A 162 -2.60 8.90 20.06
CA THR A 162 -1.69 7.79 20.36
C THR A 162 -1.34 7.02 19.08
N ASP A 163 -2.35 6.50 18.41
CA ASP A 163 -2.21 5.65 17.24
C ASP A 163 -3.46 5.72 16.38
N VAL A 164 -3.32 6.12 15.13
CA VAL A 164 -4.42 6.40 14.20
C VAL A 164 -4.36 5.47 13.00
N PRO A 165 -5.09 4.34 13.03
CA PRO A 165 -5.22 3.47 11.87
C PRO A 165 -5.95 4.12 10.69
N ALA A 166 -5.83 3.47 9.51
CA ALA A 166 -6.48 3.87 8.27
C ALA A 166 -6.87 2.63 7.45
N GLY A 167 -7.49 2.84 6.28
CA GLY A 167 -7.68 1.77 5.31
C GLY A 167 -6.38 1.37 4.59
N ASP A 168 -6.37 0.14 4.09
CA ASP A 168 -5.34 -0.47 3.23
C ASP A 168 -5.98 -1.61 2.44
N ILE A 169 -5.22 -2.53 1.85
CA ILE A 169 -5.76 -3.70 1.12
C ILE A 169 -6.80 -4.44 1.99
N GLY A 170 -7.98 -4.67 1.44
CA GLY A 170 -9.09 -5.35 2.14
C GLY A 170 -9.79 -4.53 3.22
N VAL A 171 -9.41 -3.26 3.42
CA VAL A 171 -10.02 -2.35 4.39
C VAL A 171 -10.39 -1.04 3.70
N GLY A 172 -11.60 -1.01 3.16
CA GLY A 172 -12.20 0.16 2.53
C GLY A 172 -13.14 0.93 3.46
N ALA A 173 -13.98 1.77 2.88
CA ALA A 173 -14.94 2.59 3.63
C ALA A 173 -15.91 1.77 4.50
N ARG A 174 -16.32 0.59 4.01
CA ARG A 174 -17.20 -0.35 4.74
C ARG A 174 -16.53 -0.84 6.02
N GLU A 175 -15.33 -1.40 5.91
CA GLU A 175 -14.56 -1.95 7.03
C GLU A 175 -14.22 -0.85 8.03
N VAL A 176 -13.77 0.31 7.55
CA VAL A 176 -13.50 1.48 8.41
C VAL A 176 -14.76 1.92 9.16
N GLY A 177 -15.93 1.89 8.50
CA GLY A 177 -17.20 2.19 9.14
C GLY A 177 -17.54 1.22 10.29
N TYR A 178 -17.37 -0.08 10.07
CA TYR A 178 -17.60 -1.11 11.10
C TYR A 178 -16.59 -1.00 12.26
N LEU A 179 -15.33 -0.79 11.96
CA LEU A 179 -14.27 -0.59 12.96
C LEU A 179 -14.53 0.66 13.82
N PHE A 180 -14.87 1.79 13.19
CA PHE A 180 -15.17 3.02 13.90
C PHE A 180 -16.45 2.92 14.77
N GLY A 181 -17.49 2.29 14.22
CA GLY A 181 -18.73 2.06 14.97
C GLY A 181 -18.49 1.24 16.23
N GLN A 182 -17.67 0.18 16.17
CA GLN A 182 -17.31 -0.63 17.33
C GLN A 182 -16.42 0.13 18.31
N TYR A 183 -15.41 0.89 17.82
CA TYR A 183 -14.58 1.72 18.68
C TYR A 183 -15.42 2.72 19.50
N LYS A 184 -16.32 3.44 18.83
CA LYS A 184 -17.23 4.40 19.47
C LYS A 184 -18.08 3.74 20.58
N ARG A 185 -18.59 2.53 20.35
CA ARG A 185 -19.35 1.77 21.35
C ARG A 185 -18.52 1.40 22.57
N LEU A 186 -17.27 0.93 22.36
CA LEU A 186 -16.38 0.50 23.44
C LEU A 186 -15.85 1.68 24.26
N LYS A 187 -15.52 2.79 23.61
CA LYS A 187 -15.03 4.00 24.26
C LYS A 187 -16.14 4.87 24.87
N ASN A 188 -17.38 4.68 24.41
CA ASN A 188 -18.51 5.58 24.70
C ASN A 188 -18.17 7.06 24.39
N ALA A 189 -17.42 7.30 23.32
CA ALA A 189 -16.97 8.62 22.88
C ALA A 189 -16.90 8.70 21.36
N SER A 190 -17.14 9.89 20.79
CA SER A 190 -17.02 10.15 19.35
C SER A 190 -15.68 10.81 19.02
N GLU A 191 -14.62 10.02 19.03
CA GLU A 191 -13.26 10.45 18.69
C GLU A 191 -13.05 10.36 17.18
N ALA A 192 -13.49 11.37 16.43
CA ALA A 192 -13.48 11.35 14.97
C ALA A 192 -12.08 11.16 14.36
N ALA A 193 -11.02 11.57 15.05
CA ALA A 193 -9.66 11.46 14.55
C ALA A 193 -9.00 10.08 14.79
N VAL A 194 -9.65 9.13 15.48
CA VAL A 194 -9.06 7.82 15.81
C VAL A 194 -8.82 6.93 14.58
N LEU A 195 -9.57 7.11 13.51
CA LEU A 195 -9.47 6.36 12.26
C LEU A 195 -9.62 7.31 11.08
N THR A 196 -8.78 7.18 10.06
CA THR A 196 -8.95 7.89 8.79
C THR A 196 -9.57 6.98 7.72
N GLY A 197 -10.21 7.59 6.70
CA GLY A 197 -10.94 6.84 5.65
C GLY A 197 -12.42 6.60 5.97
N LYS A 198 -12.96 7.29 6.95
CA LYS A 198 -14.39 7.27 7.30
C LYS A 198 -15.24 7.99 6.26
N GLY A 199 -16.53 7.66 6.19
CA GLY A 199 -17.51 8.45 5.47
C GLY A 199 -17.64 9.87 6.03
N LEU A 200 -18.02 10.81 5.18
CA LEU A 200 -18.17 12.25 5.53
C LEU A 200 -19.11 12.47 6.70
N THR A 201 -20.23 11.73 6.76
CA THR A 201 -21.29 11.87 7.78
C THR A 201 -20.83 11.53 9.20
N PHE A 202 -19.70 10.88 9.37
CA PHE A 202 -19.15 10.50 10.69
C PHE A 202 -17.66 10.87 10.85
N GLY A 203 -17.28 12.02 10.32
CA GLY A 203 -15.99 12.65 10.59
C GLY A 203 -14.89 12.29 9.58
N GLY A 204 -15.24 11.86 8.37
CA GLY A 204 -14.32 11.70 7.26
C GLY A 204 -13.94 13.02 6.60
N SER A 205 -12.93 13.00 5.74
CA SER A 205 -12.50 14.13 4.92
C SER A 205 -12.67 13.81 3.44
N LEU A 206 -12.91 14.85 2.64
CA LEU A 206 -12.89 14.78 1.18
C LEU A 206 -11.50 14.39 0.67
N THR A 207 -11.45 13.84 -0.53
CA THR A 207 -10.24 13.56 -1.31
C THR A 207 -9.30 12.48 -0.69
N ARG A 208 -9.69 11.85 0.44
CA ARG A 208 -8.82 10.84 1.08
C ARG A 208 -8.69 9.56 0.25
N THR A 209 -9.76 9.15 -0.40
CA THR A 209 -9.81 7.93 -1.22
C THR A 209 -8.95 8.09 -2.48
N GLU A 210 -8.98 9.26 -3.07
CA GLU A 210 -8.29 9.64 -4.30
C GLU A 210 -6.82 10.00 -4.07
N ALA A 211 -6.48 10.43 -2.86
CA ALA A 211 -5.23 11.11 -2.54
C ALA A 211 -3.96 10.38 -3.01
N THR A 212 -3.91 9.05 -2.89
CA THR A 212 -2.71 8.28 -3.27
C THR A 212 -2.56 8.25 -4.80
N GLY A 213 -3.63 7.90 -5.52
CA GLY A 213 -3.60 7.88 -7.00
C GLY A 213 -3.36 9.25 -7.61
N TYR A 214 -4.01 10.29 -7.06
CA TYR A 214 -3.82 11.67 -7.51
C TYR A 214 -2.40 12.16 -7.20
N GLY A 215 -1.91 11.93 -5.99
CA GLY A 215 -0.56 12.33 -5.60
C GLY A 215 0.53 11.67 -6.45
N LEU A 216 0.34 10.39 -6.80
CA LEU A 216 1.21 9.68 -7.73
C LEU A 216 1.26 10.41 -9.09
N CYS A 217 0.11 10.74 -9.66
CA CYS A 217 0.05 11.44 -10.95
C CYS A 217 0.64 12.86 -10.88
N TYR A 218 0.42 13.60 -9.80
CA TYR A 218 1.02 14.92 -9.62
C TYR A 218 2.55 14.85 -9.51
N LEU A 219 3.07 13.89 -8.74
CA LEU A 219 4.53 13.66 -8.66
C LEU A 219 5.09 13.29 -10.03
N THR A 220 4.43 12.36 -10.75
CA THR A 220 4.85 11.95 -12.09
C THR A 220 4.82 13.13 -13.07
N ALA A 221 3.78 13.97 -13.02
CA ALA A 221 3.70 15.15 -13.86
C ALA A 221 4.84 16.14 -13.61
N GLU A 222 5.18 16.40 -12.35
CA GLU A 222 6.31 17.28 -11.99
C GLU A 222 7.66 16.65 -12.38
N MET A 223 7.82 15.35 -12.25
CA MET A 223 8.99 14.60 -12.68
C MET A 223 9.16 14.71 -14.21
N LEU A 224 8.14 14.47 -15.00
CA LEU A 224 8.17 14.60 -16.46
C LEU A 224 8.53 16.02 -16.88
N LYS A 225 7.89 17.02 -16.27
CA LYS A 225 8.18 18.43 -16.54
C LYS A 225 9.62 18.81 -16.22
N THR A 226 10.10 18.44 -15.04
CA THR A 226 11.43 18.83 -14.55
C THR A 226 12.57 18.12 -15.27
N LEU A 227 12.42 16.81 -15.51
CA LEU A 227 13.50 15.98 -16.04
C LEU A 227 13.48 15.83 -17.57
N LYS A 228 12.29 15.94 -18.19
CA LYS A 228 12.09 15.68 -19.61
C LYS A 228 11.48 16.86 -20.38
N ASN A 229 11.06 17.93 -19.71
CA ASN A 229 10.25 19.00 -20.26
C ASN A 229 9.02 18.47 -21.01
N ASP A 230 8.34 17.49 -20.41
CA ASP A 230 7.23 16.71 -20.97
C ASP A 230 6.04 16.69 -20.01
N SER A 231 4.94 16.03 -20.39
CA SER A 231 3.71 15.92 -19.60
C SER A 231 2.99 14.60 -19.87
N PHE A 232 1.86 14.36 -19.19
CA PHE A 232 0.95 13.24 -19.47
C PHE A 232 0.23 13.35 -20.81
N SER A 233 0.13 14.55 -21.38
CA SER A 233 -0.65 14.80 -22.58
C SER A 233 -0.17 13.95 -23.77
N GLY A 234 -1.09 13.15 -24.33
CA GLY A 234 -0.82 12.26 -25.45
C GLY A 234 -0.02 10.99 -25.10
N LYS A 235 0.32 10.75 -23.84
CA LYS A 235 1.08 9.57 -23.42
C LYS A 235 0.18 8.35 -23.24
N THR A 236 0.74 7.17 -23.54
CA THR A 236 0.13 5.89 -23.23
C THR A 236 0.58 5.44 -21.84
N VAL A 237 -0.38 5.08 -20.99
CA VAL A 237 -0.13 4.69 -19.59
C VAL A 237 -0.63 3.29 -19.33
N VAL A 238 0.19 2.51 -18.62
CA VAL A 238 -0.17 1.19 -18.08
C VAL A 238 -0.17 1.25 -16.57
N ILE A 239 -1.23 0.77 -15.94
CA ILE A 239 -1.43 0.81 -14.47
C ILE A 239 -1.68 -0.60 -13.95
N SER A 240 -0.87 -1.09 -13.02
CA SER A 240 -1.20 -2.34 -12.32
C SER A 240 -2.23 -2.11 -11.21
N GLY A 241 -3.01 -3.16 -10.92
CA GLY A 241 -4.06 -3.08 -9.91
C GLY A 241 -5.40 -2.56 -10.43
N SER A 242 -6.40 -2.66 -9.58
CA SER A 242 -7.77 -2.15 -9.78
C SER A 242 -8.43 -1.75 -8.44
N GLY A 243 -7.62 -1.49 -7.42
CA GLY A 243 -8.03 -0.90 -6.16
C GLY A 243 -8.06 0.64 -6.22
N ASN A 244 -8.24 1.29 -5.07
CA ASN A 244 -8.36 2.75 -5.01
C ASN A 244 -7.18 3.48 -5.67
N VAL A 245 -5.94 3.06 -5.40
CA VAL A 245 -4.76 3.72 -5.99
C VAL A 245 -4.82 3.67 -7.51
N ALA A 246 -5.05 2.49 -8.09
CA ALA A 246 -5.09 2.30 -9.54
C ALA A 246 -6.28 3.02 -10.19
N ILE A 247 -7.48 2.96 -9.59
CA ILE A 247 -8.68 3.64 -10.10
C ILE A 247 -8.46 5.16 -10.17
N PHE A 248 -7.95 5.76 -9.10
CA PHE A 248 -7.76 7.20 -9.04
C PHE A 248 -6.48 7.67 -9.75
N ALA A 249 -5.48 6.81 -9.91
CA ALA A 249 -4.38 7.07 -10.84
C ALA A 249 -4.87 7.09 -12.30
N CYS A 250 -5.73 6.13 -12.69
CA CYS A 250 -6.35 6.10 -14.01
C CYS A 250 -7.18 7.36 -14.28
N GLU A 251 -8.02 7.76 -13.31
CA GLU A 251 -8.81 9.00 -13.40
C GLU A 251 -7.93 10.22 -13.63
N LYS A 252 -6.93 10.41 -12.76
CA LYS A 252 -6.09 11.60 -12.82
C LYS A 252 -5.15 11.61 -14.03
N ALA A 253 -4.57 10.49 -14.42
CA ALA A 253 -3.75 10.40 -15.63
C ALA A 253 -4.58 10.75 -16.87
N THR A 254 -5.83 10.29 -16.95
CA THR A 254 -6.76 10.61 -18.05
C THR A 254 -7.12 12.10 -18.05
N GLU A 255 -7.41 12.70 -16.89
CA GLU A 255 -7.64 14.14 -16.77
C GLU A 255 -6.44 14.99 -17.20
N LEU A 256 -5.22 14.50 -16.98
CA LEU A 256 -3.98 15.14 -17.40
C LEU A 256 -3.66 14.91 -18.89
N GLY A 257 -4.56 14.25 -19.63
CA GLY A 257 -4.46 14.07 -21.07
C GLY A 257 -3.77 12.80 -21.54
N ALA A 258 -3.52 11.84 -20.65
CA ALA A 258 -2.99 10.54 -21.03
C ALA A 258 -4.09 9.57 -21.49
N LYS A 259 -3.68 8.53 -22.22
CA LYS A 259 -4.51 7.39 -22.53
C LYS A 259 -4.07 6.19 -21.69
N VAL A 260 -4.86 5.82 -20.68
CA VAL A 260 -4.63 4.61 -19.91
C VAL A 260 -5.18 3.42 -20.68
N VAL A 261 -4.32 2.48 -21.07
CA VAL A 261 -4.68 1.35 -21.95
C VAL A 261 -4.79 0.01 -21.23
N ALA A 262 -4.29 -0.11 -20.02
CA ALA A 262 -4.34 -1.38 -19.30
C ALA A 262 -4.47 -1.19 -17.78
N MET A 263 -5.20 -2.11 -17.15
CA MET A 263 -5.29 -2.28 -15.70
C MET A 263 -5.27 -3.77 -15.35
N SER A 264 -4.89 -4.12 -14.10
CA SER A 264 -4.83 -5.52 -13.65
C SER A 264 -5.55 -5.78 -12.33
N ASP A 265 -5.76 -7.04 -12.02
CA ASP A 265 -6.01 -7.52 -10.66
C ASP A 265 -5.14 -8.77 -10.39
N SER A 266 -5.31 -9.41 -9.24
CA SER A 266 -4.48 -10.57 -8.86
C SER A 266 -4.60 -11.79 -9.79
N ASN A 267 -5.59 -11.83 -10.70
CA ASN A 267 -5.81 -12.96 -11.59
C ASN A 267 -5.29 -12.69 -13.01
N GLY A 268 -5.32 -11.43 -13.45
CA GLY A 268 -4.93 -11.09 -14.80
C GLY A 268 -5.04 -9.59 -15.08
N TYR A 269 -4.99 -9.23 -16.34
CA TYR A 269 -5.07 -7.84 -16.78
C TYR A 269 -5.99 -7.68 -17.99
N ILE A 270 -6.50 -6.47 -18.13
CA ILE A 270 -7.25 -6.01 -19.30
C ILE A 270 -6.37 -5.08 -20.14
N HIS A 271 -6.55 -5.15 -21.45
CA HIS A 271 -5.98 -4.21 -22.39
C HIS A 271 -7.09 -3.67 -23.29
N ASP A 272 -7.22 -2.35 -23.32
CA ASP A 272 -8.14 -1.60 -24.16
C ASP A 272 -7.34 -0.55 -24.95
N PRO A 273 -7.03 -0.79 -26.22
CA PRO A 273 -6.22 0.14 -27.02
C PRO A 273 -6.90 1.50 -27.24
N ASP A 274 -8.22 1.58 -27.09
CA ASP A 274 -8.98 2.83 -27.20
C ASP A 274 -8.99 3.63 -25.90
N GLY A 275 -8.49 3.06 -24.83
CA GLY A 275 -8.42 3.63 -23.49
C GLY A 275 -9.52 3.13 -22.55
N ILE A 276 -9.10 2.86 -21.32
CA ILE A 276 -9.95 2.29 -20.25
C ILE A 276 -11.18 3.16 -19.99
N LYS A 277 -12.35 2.54 -20.02
CA LYS A 277 -13.65 3.14 -19.65
C LYS A 277 -13.80 3.06 -18.14
N LEU A 278 -13.32 4.09 -17.45
CA LEU A 278 -13.17 4.09 -15.98
C LEU A 278 -14.48 3.86 -15.24
N ASP A 279 -15.60 4.35 -15.74
CA ASP A 279 -16.91 4.17 -15.10
C ASP A 279 -17.31 2.69 -15.01
N ILE A 280 -16.96 1.89 -16.03
CA ILE A 280 -17.17 0.44 -16.01
C ILE A 280 -16.30 -0.22 -14.96
N ILE A 281 -15.03 0.19 -14.83
CA ILE A 281 -14.15 -0.29 -13.77
C ILE A 281 -14.69 0.06 -12.38
N LYS A 282 -15.15 1.31 -12.19
CA LYS A 282 -15.76 1.74 -10.93
C LYS A 282 -16.99 0.92 -10.58
N ASP A 283 -17.87 0.66 -11.54
CA ASP A 283 -19.05 -0.19 -11.34
C ASP A 283 -18.66 -1.62 -10.92
N ILE A 284 -17.75 -2.24 -11.66
CA ILE A 284 -17.26 -3.59 -11.36
C ILE A 284 -16.61 -3.66 -9.97
N LYS A 285 -15.70 -2.72 -9.65
CA LYS A 285 -14.86 -2.81 -8.47
C LYS A 285 -15.51 -2.23 -7.21
N LEU A 286 -16.17 -1.08 -7.31
CA LEU A 286 -16.69 -0.35 -6.15
C LEU A 286 -18.15 -0.70 -5.84
N VAL A 287 -18.95 -1.01 -6.87
CA VAL A 287 -20.38 -1.33 -6.70
C VAL A 287 -20.57 -2.85 -6.60
N LYS A 288 -20.20 -3.59 -7.65
CA LYS A 288 -20.39 -5.05 -7.73
C LYS A 288 -19.35 -5.86 -6.97
N ARG A 289 -18.19 -5.26 -6.64
CA ARG A 289 -17.04 -5.93 -6.00
C ARG A 289 -16.54 -7.14 -6.80
N GLY A 290 -16.71 -7.09 -8.12
CA GLY A 290 -16.37 -8.12 -9.08
C GLY A 290 -14.88 -8.15 -9.47
N ARG A 291 -14.58 -8.93 -10.49
CA ARG A 291 -13.22 -9.09 -11.03
C ARG A 291 -13.05 -8.30 -12.32
N ILE A 292 -11.80 -7.82 -12.55
CA ILE A 292 -11.53 -6.96 -13.73
C ILE A 292 -11.81 -7.64 -15.06
N LYS A 293 -11.79 -8.99 -15.11
CA LYS A 293 -12.15 -9.77 -16.31
C LYS A 293 -13.55 -9.45 -16.86
N GLU A 294 -14.45 -8.98 -16.01
CA GLU A 294 -15.82 -8.60 -16.40
C GLU A 294 -15.85 -7.38 -17.33
N TYR A 295 -14.77 -6.61 -17.38
CA TYR A 295 -14.62 -5.47 -18.26
C TYR A 295 -14.63 -5.90 -19.74
N ALA A 296 -13.84 -6.92 -20.09
CA ALA A 296 -13.72 -7.38 -21.47
C ALA A 296 -15.04 -7.94 -22.03
N ALA A 297 -15.93 -8.42 -21.16
CA ALA A 297 -17.29 -8.83 -21.56
C ALA A 297 -18.22 -7.65 -21.88
N GLN A 298 -17.90 -6.43 -21.40
CA GLN A 298 -18.73 -5.24 -21.54
C GLN A 298 -18.19 -4.25 -22.58
N VAL A 299 -16.90 -4.32 -22.91
CA VAL A 299 -16.24 -3.37 -23.82
C VAL A 299 -15.70 -4.11 -25.05
N PRO A 300 -16.40 -4.03 -26.21
CA PRO A 300 -15.90 -4.60 -27.45
C PRO A 300 -14.54 -4.02 -27.84
N GLY A 301 -13.63 -4.87 -28.32
CA GLY A 301 -12.27 -4.49 -28.71
C GLY A 301 -11.25 -4.58 -27.58
N SER A 302 -11.69 -4.65 -26.32
CA SER A 302 -10.79 -4.93 -25.20
C SER A 302 -10.54 -6.44 -25.02
N THR A 303 -9.43 -6.77 -24.37
CA THR A 303 -9.05 -8.16 -24.10
C THR A 303 -8.80 -8.37 -22.59
N TYR A 304 -8.98 -9.61 -22.14
CA TYR A 304 -8.52 -10.05 -20.82
C TYR A 304 -7.51 -11.18 -20.98
N THR A 305 -6.41 -11.10 -20.24
CA THR A 305 -5.36 -12.13 -20.22
C THR A 305 -5.11 -12.53 -18.76
N GLU A 306 -5.03 -13.85 -18.53
CA GLU A 306 -4.66 -14.39 -17.21
C GLU A 306 -3.17 -14.18 -16.93
N GLY A 307 -2.83 -14.03 -15.63
CA GLY A 307 -1.47 -13.72 -15.20
C GLY A 307 -1.19 -12.21 -15.15
N PHE A 308 -1.27 -11.63 -13.96
CA PHE A 308 -1.22 -10.17 -13.76
C PHE A 308 0.10 -9.52 -14.21
N ARG A 309 1.23 -10.24 -14.17
CA ARG A 309 2.55 -9.71 -14.54
C ARG A 309 2.70 -9.43 -16.03
N GLY A 310 1.93 -10.13 -16.87
CA GLY A 310 1.92 -9.91 -18.31
C GLY A 310 1.51 -8.50 -18.73
N ILE A 311 0.91 -7.71 -17.83
CA ILE A 311 0.55 -6.31 -18.09
C ILE A 311 1.78 -5.47 -18.50
N TRP A 312 2.96 -5.80 -18.00
CA TRP A 312 4.19 -5.05 -18.24
C TRP A 312 4.81 -5.31 -19.62
N THR A 313 4.27 -6.26 -20.38
CA THR A 313 4.64 -6.48 -21.82
C THR A 313 3.93 -5.50 -22.75
N ILE A 314 2.94 -4.74 -22.27
CA ILE A 314 2.21 -3.76 -23.08
C ILE A 314 3.07 -2.50 -23.25
N PRO A 315 3.41 -2.09 -24.49
CA PRO A 315 4.17 -0.88 -24.72
C PRO A 315 3.48 0.36 -24.14
N CYS A 316 4.22 1.18 -23.42
CA CYS A 316 3.71 2.41 -22.83
C CYS A 316 4.80 3.47 -22.67
N ASP A 317 4.40 4.72 -22.52
CA ASP A 317 5.29 5.83 -22.18
C ASP A 317 5.54 5.90 -20.66
N ILE A 318 4.51 5.56 -19.87
CA ILE A 318 4.53 5.66 -18.41
C ILE A 318 3.96 4.40 -17.80
N ALA A 319 4.72 3.77 -16.90
CA ALA A 319 4.29 2.62 -16.10
C ALA A 319 4.01 3.04 -14.66
N LEU A 320 2.80 2.75 -14.16
CA LEU A 320 2.36 3.07 -12.80
C LEU A 320 2.04 1.79 -12.02
N PRO A 321 3.00 1.19 -11.30
CA PRO A 321 2.74 0.03 -10.45
C PRO A 321 1.95 0.45 -9.21
N CYS A 322 0.66 0.04 -9.15
CA CYS A 322 -0.32 0.44 -8.15
C CYS A 322 -0.97 -0.73 -7.40
N ALA A 323 -0.40 -1.94 -7.50
CA ALA A 323 -1.02 -3.13 -6.91
C ALA A 323 -0.36 -3.57 -5.60
N THR A 324 0.84 -4.17 -5.65
CA THR A 324 1.44 -4.81 -4.48
C THR A 324 2.97 -4.81 -4.53
N GLN A 325 3.59 -5.20 -3.40
CA GLN A 325 5.05 -5.35 -3.32
C GLN A 325 5.58 -6.40 -4.31
N ASN A 326 6.80 -6.18 -4.80
CA ASN A 326 7.55 -7.10 -5.67
C ASN A 326 6.78 -7.58 -6.92
N GLU A 327 5.95 -6.71 -7.47
CA GLU A 327 5.21 -7.00 -8.71
C GLU A 327 6.06 -6.79 -9.97
N ILE A 328 7.12 -5.99 -9.90
CA ILE A 328 8.10 -5.78 -10.96
C ILE A 328 9.42 -6.43 -10.53
N THR A 329 9.76 -7.56 -11.15
CA THR A 329 11.08 -8.18 -11.03
C THR A 329 11.97 -7.71 -12.18
N ALA A 330 13.22 -8.21 -12.25
CA ALA A 330 14.13 -7.90 -13.36
C ALA A 330 13.49 -8.22 -14.74
N ALA A 331 12.72 -9.31 -14.84
CA ALA A 331 12.07 -9.71 -16.10
C ALA A 331 11.00 -8.70 -16.54
N GLU A 332 10.14 -8.25 -15.63
CA GLU A 332 9.13 -7.23 -15.94
C GLU A 332 9.78 -5.87 -16.22
N ALA A 333 10.86 -5.53 -15.52
CA ALA A 333 11.62 -4.30 -15.78
C ALA A 333 12.21 -4.27 -17.19
N GLU A 334 12.77 -5.39 -17.65
CA GLU A 334 13.24 -5.53 -19.03
C GLU A 334 12.13 -5.30 -20.06
N GLU A 335 10.95 -5.86 -19.83
CA GLU A 335 9.81 -5.67 -20.75
C GLU A 335 9.32 -4.20 -20.75
N ILE A 336 9.27 -3.53 -19.60
CA ILE A 336 8.95 -2.09 -19.49
C ILE A 336 9.93 -1.25 -20.30
N VAL A 337 11.22 -1.51 -20.16
CA VAL A 337 12.27 -0.77 -20.89
C VAL A 337 12.19 -1.06 -22.39
N LYS A 338 12.02 -2.32 -22.80
CA LYS A 338 11.81 -2.71 -24.22
C LYS A 338 10.55 -2.08 -24.81
N GLY A 339 9.50 -1.93 -24.00
CA GLY A 339 8.25 -1.27 -24.36
C GLY A 339 8.37 0.24 -24.60
N GLY A 340 9.51 0.82 -24.28
CA GLY A 340 9.81 2.24 -24.52
C GLY A 340 9.35 3.18 -23.40
N ALA A 341 9.06 2.67 -22.21
CA ALA A 341 8.65 3.51 -21.09
C ALA A 341 9.74 4.55 -20.75
N MET A 342 9.33 5.80 -20.66
CA MET A 342 10.18 6.93 -20.29
C MET A 342 10.15 7.22 -18.79
N ALA A 343 9.17 6.70 -18.07
CA ALA A 343 9.01 6.87 -16.64
C ALA A 343 8.32 5.64 -16.00
N VAL A 344 8.80 5.28 -14.82
CA VAL A 344 8.12 4.39 -13.88
C VAL A 344 7.89 5.17 -12.58
N ALA A 345 6.65 5.23 -12.10
CA ALA A 345 6.33 5.92 -10.84
C ALA A 345 5.47 5.02 -9.94
N GLU A 346 5.96 4.77 -8.75
CA GLU A 346 5.43 3.76 -7.84
C GLU A 346 4.26 4.27 -6.99
N GLY A 347 3.09 3.69 -7.19
CA GLY A 347 1.89 3.93 -6.39
C GLY A 347 1.69 2.92 -5.26
N ALA A 348 2.30 1.74 -5.37
CA ALA A 348 2.31 0.72 -4.34
C ALA A 348 3.55 0.86 -3.44
N ASN A 349 3.56 0.12 -2.32
CA ASN A 349 4.73 0.00 -1.47
C ASN A 349 5.69 -1.03 -2.05
N MET A 350 6.96 -0.67 -2.25
CA MET A 350 8.02 -1.56 -2.70
C MET A 350 7.59 -2.46 -3.89
N PRO A 351 7.01 -1.89 -4.98
CA PRO A 351 6.51 -2.71 -6.09
C PRO A 351 7.63 -3.27 -6.96
N SER A 352 8.78 -2.61 -7.01
CA SER A 352 9.95 -3.05 -7.79
C SER A 352 10.97 -3.71 -6.89
N THR A 353 11.55 -4.83 -7.34
CA THR A 353 12.69 -5.45 -6.62
C THR A 353 13.96 -4.63 -6.81
N PRO A 354 15.00 -4.79 -5.97
CA PRO A 354 16.28 -4.09 -6.14
C PRO A 354 16.90 -4.28 -7.52
N GLU A 355 16.80 -5.49 -8.08
CA GLU A 355 17.31 -5.80 -9.42
C GLU A 355 16.51 -5.04 -10.50
N ALA A 356 15.18 -4.95 -10.34
CA ALA A 356 14.32 -4.18 -11.23
C ALA A 356 14.66 -2.68 -11.19
N LEU A 357 14.83 -2.12 -9.98
CA LEU A 357 15.23 -0.73 -9.81
C LEU A 357 16.57 -0.44 -10.52
N SER A 358 17.56 -1.33 -10.38
CA SER A 358 18.85 -1.19 -11.06
C SER A 358 18.70 -1.12 -12.58
N LEU A 359 17.83 -1.95 -13.17
CA LEU A 359 17.57 -1.96 -14.62
C LEU A 359 16.81 -0.71 -15.08
N ILE A 360 15.81 -0.26 -14.33
CA ILE A 360 15.01 0.92 -14.67
C ILE A 360 15.85 2.21 -14.61
N HIS A 361 16.76 2.31 -13.65
CA HIS A 361 17.60 3.50 -13.46
C HIS A 361 18.77 3.60 -14.46
N ILE A 362 19.12 2.53 -15.12
CA ILE A 362 20.18 2.51 -16.13
C ILE A 362 19.64 2.87 -17.51
#